data_546a49192eb0b03652b8cfe9af4625b4
#
_entry.id   546a49192eb0b03652b8cfe9af4625b4
#
_cell.length_a   1.000
_cell.length_b   1.000
_cell.length_c   1.000
_cell.angle_alpha   90.00
_cell.angle_beta   90.00
_cell.angle_gamma   90.00
#
_symmetry.space_group_name_H-M   'P 1'
#
loop_
_entity.id
_entity.type
_entity.pdbx_description
1 polymer ?
#
loop_
_entity_poly.entity_id
_entity_poly.type
_entity_poly.pdbx_seq_one_letter_code
_entity_poly.pdbx_strand_id
1 'polypeptide(L)'
;MTEEIVKSALSKVMYPGFTKDIVTFGFVNNIQINGGDVSFNVEITSSAPEVAQQIKDEAVAELMREGAENVTCNVKAPVMPRESSSKGKNIAPQVKNFLMVSSGKGGVGKSTTSVNIAIALAAQGKKVGLLDADIYGPNIPRMMGLGGVKPEVNGNKVLPLKAYGIEVMSMGSLMEDGQSLIWRGAMIMKAIEQFLRDILWSELDVLVIDMPPGTGDAQLTLAQSVPVTVGLTVTTPQGVSLDDSRRSLDMFRKLNIPIAGIVENMSGFIAPDTGVEYDIFGKGTTQPMADEFDTKIIAEIPIEPSIRTGGDEGKPITFVNPSSETAKRYMAAAESIWASIEEINANGGVDNQGVQPTTPPGVSACSTAAAPKQAAPKSNDESCGTGCGCH
;
A
#
# COMPACT_ATOMS: atom_id res chain seq x y z
N MET A 1 26.72 -27.96 -4.40
CA MET A 1 25.39 -27.58 -3.95
C MET A 1 24.82 -26.56 -4.94
N THR A 2 23.49 -26.52 -5.20
CA THR A 2 22.84 -25.55 -6.09
C THR A 2 21.97 -24.60 -5.28
N GLU A 3 21.67 -23.43 -5.85
CA GLU A 3 20.81 -22.42 -5.19
C GLU A 3 19.41 -22.97 -4.88
N GLU A 4 18.87 -23.84 -5.73
CA GLU A 4 17.58 -24.51 -5.53
C GLU A 4 17.60 -25.43 -4.30
N ILE A 5 18.69 -26.20 -4.11
CA ILE A 5 18.87 -27.07 -2.93
C ILE A 5 18.96 -26.20 -1.67
N VAL A 6 19.70 -25.08 -1.72
CA VAL A 6 19.82 -24.16 -0.58
C VAL A 6 18.46 -23.55 -0.24
N LYS A 7 17.70 -23.06 -1.22
CA LYS A 7 16.34 -22.52 -0.99
C LYS A 7 15.38 -23.59 -0.46
N SER A 8 15.45 -24.81 -0.96
CA SER A 8 14.64 -25.94 -0.48
C SER A 8 14.97 -26.32 0.97
N ALA A 9 16.25 -26.29 1.36
CA ALA A 9 16.65 -26.52 2.74
C ALA A 9 16.14 -25.40 3.67
N LEU A 10 16.35 -24.16 3.27
CA LEU A 10 15.93 -22.99 4.06
C LEU A 10 14.40 -22.83 4.14
N SER A 11 13.62 -23.39 3.22
CA SER A 11 12.16 -23.42 3.33
C SER A 11 11.64 -24.37 4.41
N LYS A 12 12.50 -25.17 5.04
CA LYS A 12 12.16 -25.96 6.24
C LYS A 12 12.30 -25.14 7.53
N VAL A 13 12.99 -24.01 7.49
CA VAL A 13 13.22 -23.15 8.65
C VAL A 13 12.02 -22.21 8.83
N MET A 14 11.23 -22.47 9.86
CA MET A 14 10.05 -21.68 10.18
C MET A 14 10.43 -20.39 10.93
N TYR A 15 9.78 -19.29 10.57
CA TYR A 15 9.98 -18.07 11.36
C TYR A 15 9.27 -18.21 12.72
N PRO A 16 9.96 -17.99 13.85
CA PRO A 16 9.38 -18.17 15.18
C PRO A 16 8.09 -17.37 15.37
N GLY A 17 7.02 -18.04 15.81
CA GLY A 17 5.70 -17.45 15.97
C GLY A 17 4.84 -17.38 14.70
N PHE A 18 5.32 -17.93 13.58
CA PHE A 18 4.61 -17.90 12.29
C PHE A 18 4.42 -19.32 11.72
N THR A 19 3.50 -19.43 10.78
CA THR A 19 3.21 -20.68 10.06
C THR A 19 3.95 -20.79 8.72
N LYS A 20 4.86 -19.87 8.41
CA LYS A 20 5.62 -19.81 7.16
C LYS A 20 7.12 -19.81 7.41
N ASP A 21 7.86 -20.29 6.42
CA ASP A 21 9.30 -20.38 6.42
C ASP A 21 9.96 -19.04 5.99
N ILE A 22 11.27 -18.91 6.27
CA ILE A 22 12.05 -17.71 6.00
C ILE A 22 12.25 -17.41 4.51
N VAL A 23 12.12 -18.42 3.63
CA VAL A 23 12.23 -18.22 2.17
C VAL A 23 10.93 -17.67 1.61
N THR A 24 9.80 -18.24 2.03
CA THR A 24 8.46 -17.77 1.63
C THR A 24 8.22 -16.32 2.07
N PHE A 25 8.75 -15.88 3.22
CA PHE A 25 8.71 -14.49 3.62
C PHE A 25 9.65 -13.57 2.83
N GLY A 26 10.55 -14.11 2.01
CA GLY A 26 11.55 -13.31 1.29
C GLY A 26 12.64 -12.73 2.21
N PHE A 27 12.87 -13.32 3.38
CA PHE A 27 13.91 -12.88 4.31
C PHE A 27 15.31 -13.28 3.90
N VAL A 28 15.43 -14.31 3.05
CA VAL A 28 16.71 -14.85 2.57
C VAL A 28 17.15 -14.10 1.32
N ASN A 29 18.34 -13.49 1.37
CA ASN A 29 18.92 -12.81 0.23
C ASN A 29 20.45 -13.03 0.17
N ASN A 30 21.05 -12.67 -0.99
CA ASN A 30 22.48 -12.75 -1.23
C ASN A 30 23.07 -14.14 -0.98
N ILE A 31 22.46 -15.19 -1.54
CA ILE A 31 22.97 -16.56 -1.48
C ILE A 31 24.22 -16.66 -2.36
N GLN A 32 25.34 -17.07 -1.77
CA GLN A 32 26.59 -17.35 -2.45
C GLN A 32 27.04 -18.79 -2.15
N ILE A 33 27.43 -19.52 -3.19
CA ILE A 33 27.83 -20.93 -3.09
C ILE A 33 29.20 -21.09 -3.74
N ASN A 34 30.18 -21.55 -2.96
CA ASN A 34 31.53 -21.87 -3.42
C ASN A 34 31.89 -23.30 -3.02
N GLY A 35 31.65 -24.26 -3.93
CA GLY A 35 31.86 -25.68 -3.62
C GLY A 35 30.92 -26.20 -2.54
N GLY A 36 31.45 -26.51 -1.34
CA GLY A 36 30.70 -26.92 -0.15
C GLY A 36 30.35 -25.77 0.80
N ASP A 37 30.90 -24.58 0.54
CA ASP A 37 30.67 -23.40 1.38
C ASP A 37 29.43 -22.62 0.92
N VAL A 38 28.54 -22.32 1.86
CA VAL A 38 27.30 -21.56 1.60
C VAL A 38 27.27 -20.33 2.49
N SER A 39 27.08 -19.16 1.91
CA SER A 39 26.86 -17.92 2.66
C SER A 39 25.58 -17.21 2.19
N PHE A 40 24.82 -16.64 3.14
CA PHE A 40 23.60 -15.92 2.84
C PHE A 40 23.24 -14.95 3.97
N ASN A 41 22.37 -13.99 3.65
CA ASN A 41 21.83 -13.05 4.64
C ASN A 41 20.37 -13.39 4.91
N VAL A 42 19.93 -13.21 6.17
CA VAL A 42 18.53 -13.28 6.59
C VAL A 42 18.15 -11.95 7.22
N GLU A 43 17.20 -11.24 6.64
CA GLU A 43 16.68 -9.99 7.18
C GLU A 43 15.38 -10.26 7.94
N ILE A 44 15.44 -10.19 9.27
CA ILE A 44 14.29 -10.48 10.14
C ILE A 44 13.55 -9.22 10.55
N THR A 45 12.28 -9.38 10.95
CA THR A 45 11.44 -8.27 11.43
C THR A 45 11.55 -8.05 12.93
N SER A 46 11.98 -9.08 13.69
CA SER A 46 12.12 -8.98 15.15
C SER A 46 13.46 -8.41 15.56
N SER A 47 13.44 -7.51 16.54
CA SER A 47 14.65 -7.00 17.20
C SER A 47 15.15 -7.93 18.33
N ALA A 48 14.40 -9.02 18.63
CA ALA A 48 14.75 -9.97 19.68
C ALA A 48 15.96 -10.83 19.31
N PRO A 49 17.07 -10.80 20.08
CA PRO A 49 18.28 -11.56 19.78
C PRO A 49 18.05 -13.08 19.73
N GLU A 50 17.08 -13.57 20.52
CA GLU A 50 16.74 -14.99 20.60
C GLU A 50 16.16 -15.50 19.28
N VAL A 51 15.30 -14.70 18.60
CA VAL A 51 14.74 -15.03 17.31
C VAL A 51 15.84 -15.09 16.22
N ALA A 52 16.75 -14.14 16.25
CA ALA A 52 17.89 -14.10 15.35
C ALA A 52 18.78 -15.35 15.51
N GLN A 53 19.06 -15.72 16.75
CA GLN A 53 19.90 -16.90 17.06
C GLN A 53 19.21 -18.20 16.67
N GLN A 54 17.92 -18.36 16.97
CA GLN A 54 17.14 -19.54 16.59
C GLN A 54 17.12 -19.75 15.08
N ILE A 55 16.81 -18.71 14.30
CA ILE A 55 16.80 -18.80 12.83
C ILE A 55 18.18 -19.17 12.31
N LYS A 56 19.25 -18.59 12.87
CA LYS A 56 20.62 -18.90 12.47
C LYS A 56 20.96 -20.36 12.73
N ASP A 57 20.65 -20.87 13.91
CA ASP A 57 20.98 -22.24 14.31
C ASP A 57 20.20 -23.26 13.47
N GLU A 58 18.91 -23.04 13.24
CA GLU A 58 18.07 -23.90 12.41
C GLU A 58 18.53 -23.87 10.94
N ALA A 59 18.83 -22.70 10.36
CA ALA A 59 19.29 -22.59 8.98
C ALA A 59 20.64 -23.29 8.75
N VAL A 60 21.57 -23.13 9.67
CA VAL A 60 22.86 -23.82 9.63
C VAL A 60 22.66 -25.34 9.70
N ALA A 61 21.80 -25.81 10.63
CA ALA A 61 21.54 -27.24 10.81
C ALA A 61 20.90 -27.87 9.55
N GLU A 62 19.93 -27.21 8.91
CA GLU A 62 19.29 -27.73 7.70
C GLU A 62 20.26 -27.79 6.50
N LEU A 63 21.08 -26.76 6.30
CA LEU A 63 22.06 -26.74 5.21
C LEU A 63 23.19 -27.80 5.40
N MET A 64 23.63 -28.02 6.64
CA MET A 64 24.58 -29.06 6.95
C MET A 64 24.00 -30.47 6.69
N ARG A 65 22.71 -30.69 6.96
CA ARG A 65 22.01 -31.95 6.62
C ARG A 65 21.96 -32.20 5.10
N GLU A 66 21.88 -31.16 4.30
CA GLU A 66 21.88 -31.26 2.83
C GLU A 66 23.31 -31.30 2.24
N GLY A 67 24.34 -31.36 3.09
CA GLY A 67 25.72 -31.60 2.68
C GLY A 67 26.57 -30.34 2.50
N ALA A 68 26.23 -29.22 3.10
CA ALA A 68 27.13 -28.08 3.17
C ALA A 68 28.30 -28.37 4.11
N GLU A 69 29.52 -27.98 3.72
CA GLU A 69 30.72 -28.13 4.55
C GLU A 69 30.87 -26.99 5.54
N ASN A 70 30.65 -25.75 5.09
CA ASN A 70 30.66 -24.57 5.92
C ASN A 70 29.44 -23.68 5.59
N VAL A 71 28.75 -23.20 6.62
CA VAL A 71 27.58 -22.32 6.47
C VAL A 71 27.81 -21.01 7.21
N THR A 72 27.73 -19.91 6.49
CA THR A 72 27.80 -18.55 7.05
C THR A 72 26.43 -17.88 6.91
N CYS A 73 25.67 -17.82 8.00
CA CYS A 73 24.40 -17.13 8.07
C CYS A 73 24.55 -15.79 8.77
N ASN A 74 24.29 -14.69 8.06
CA ASN A 74 24.27 -13.33 8.62
C ASN A 74 22.82 -12.91 8.86
N VAL A 75 22.37 -12.94 10.11
CA VAL A 75 21.05 -12.45 10.48
C VAL A 75 21.13 -10.96 10.78
N LYS A 76 20.38 -10.16 10.01
CA LYS A 76 20.26 -8.71 10.20
C LYS A 76 18.95 -8.42 10.91
N ALA A 77 19.04 -7.92 12.13
CA ALA A 77 17.91 -7.32 12.85
C ALA A 77 17.50 -5.99 12.18
N PRO A 78 16.25 -5.54 12.35
CA PRO A 78 15.82 -4.25 11.83
C PRO A 78 16.66 -3.14 12.44
N VAL A 79 17.24 -2.29 11.59
CA VAL A 79 17.92 -1.07 12.05
C VAL A 79 16.83 -0.04 12.31
N MET A 80 16.75 0.46 13.54
CA MET A 80 15.84 1.55 13.87
C MET A 80 16.14 2.77 13.00
N PRO A 81 15.21 3.21 12.14
CA PRO A 81 15.41 4.43 11.36
C PRO A 81 15.60 5.62 12.29
N ARG A 82 16.48 6.54 11.93
CA ARG A 82 16.64 7.79 12.69
C ARG A 82 15.34 8.59 12.61
N GLU A 83 14.82 9.04 13.75
CA GLU A 83 13.71 9.98 13.77
C GLU A 83 14.10 11.24 12.99
N SER A 84 13.40 11.51 11.89
CA SER A 84 13.58 12.78 11.20
C SER A 84 12.69 13.83 11.87
N SER A 85 13.32 14.88 12.37
CA SER A 85 12.62 16.05 12.95
C SER A 85 12.04 16.95 11.85
N SER A 86 11.29 16.40 10.89
CA SER A 86 10.71 17.23 9.85
C SER A 86 9.53 18.04 10.40
N LYS A 87 9.70 19.35 10.49
CA LYS A 87 8.62 20.33 10.72
C LYS A 87 7.77 20.56 9.46
N GLY A 88 7.98 19.76 8.39
CA GLY A 88 7.26 19.88 7.12
C GLY A 88 5.95 19.09 7.09
N LYS A 89 5.14 19.33 6.07
CA LYS A 89 3.89 18.59 5.81
C LYS A 89 4.13 17.12 5.41
N ASN A 90 5.34 16.76 4.94
CA ASN A 90 5.69 15.39 4.65
C ASN A 90 5.89 14.61 5.95
N ILE A 91 4.97 13.69 6.23
CA ILE A 91 4.96 12.89 7.46
C ILE A 91 5.80 11.60 7.37
N ALA A 92 6.33 11.28 6.19
CA ALA A 92 7.22 10.14 5.95
C ALA A 92 8.44 10.54 5.08
N PRO A 93 9.35 11.41 5.60
CA PRO A 93 10.44 12.01 4.82
C PRO A 93 11.52 11.01 4.36
N GLN A 94 11.55 9.81 4.91
CA GLN A 94 12.43 8.70 4.50
C GLN A 94 11.96 8.00 3.23
N VAL A 95 10.76 8.32 2.74
CA VAL A 95 10.19 7.79 1.50
C VAL A 95 10.44 8.78 0.37
N LYS A 96 11.08 8.32 -0.72
CA LYS A 96 11.41 9.16 -1.88
C LYS A 96 10.19 9.45 -2.76
N ASN A 97 9.38 8.42 -3.01
CA ASN A 97 8.23 8.51 -3.91
C ASN A 97 7.00 7.86 -3.29
N PHE A 98 5.83 8.39 -3.62
CA PHE A 98 4.54 7.87 -3.15
C PHE A 98 3.68 7.50 -4.36
N LEU A 99 3.31 6.23 -4.47
CA LEU A 99 2.36 5.71 -5.44
C LEU A 99 1.02 5.49 -4.75
N MET A 100 0.00 6.26 -5.10
CA MET A 100 -1.37 6.04 -4.61
C MET A 100 -2.14 5.14 -5.55
N VAL A 101 -2.64 4.01 -5.03
CA VAL A 101 -3.51 3.09 -5.75
C VAL A 101 -4.95 3.32 -5.32
N SER A 102 -5.77 3.77 -6.23
CA SER A 102 -7.17 4.13 -6.00
C SER A 102 -8.11 3.29 -6.88
N SER A 103 -9.38 3.26 -6.50
CA SER A 103 -10.45 2.67 -7.30
C SER A 103 -11.76 3.40 -7.04
N GLY A 104 -12.63 3.46 -8.03
CA GLY A 104 -13.93 4.10 -7.91
C GLY A 104 -14.88 3.37 -6.96
N LYS A 105 -14.80 2.05 -6.87
CA LYS A 105 -15.64 1.19 -6.03
C LYS A 105 -14.86 0.04 -5.41
N GLY A 106 -15.44 -0.59 -4.39
CA GLY A 106 -14.92 -1.83 -3.80
C GLY A 106 -15.06 -3.04 -4.72
N GLY A 107 -14.21 -4.07 -4.53
CA GLY A 107 -14.30 -5.35 -5.23
C GLY A 107 -13.68 -5.39 -6.63
N VAL A 108 -13.04 -4.32 -7.11
CA VAL A 108 -12.37 -4.30 -8.43
C VAL A 108 -10.97 -4.94 -8.42
N GLY A 109 -10.48 -5.36 -7.26
CA GLY A 109 -9.14 -5.96 -7.11
C GLY A 109 -8.03 -4.94 -6.85
N LYS A 110 -8.35 -3.77 -6.29
CA LYS A 110 -7.38 -2.72 -5.93
C LYS A 110 -6.24 -3.26 -5.06
N SER A 111 -6.56 -3.87 -3.91
CA SER A 111 -5.54 -4.38 -2.97
C SER A 111 -4.73 -5.53 -3.57
N THR A 112 -5.34 -6.39 -4.39
CA THR A 112 -4.62 -7.42 -5.15
C THR A 112 -3.61 -6.80 -6.10
N THR A 113 -4.00 -5.74 -6.81
CA THR A 113 -3.11 -4.98 -7.70
C THR A 113 -2.01 -4.29 -6.91
N SER A 114 -2.32 -3.63 -5.80
CA SER A 114 -1.34 -2.96 -4.93
C SER A 114 -0.26 -3.92 -4.43
N VAL A 115 -0.66 -5.11 -3.96
CA VAL A 115 0.26 -6.17 -3.51
C VAL A 115 1.19 -6.61 -4.65
N ASN A 116 0.63 -6.97 -5.80
CA ASN A 116 1.42 -7.50 -6.91
C ASN A 116 2.33 -6.45 -7.56
N ILE A 117 1.90 -5.19 -7.66
CA ILE A 117 2.75 -4.07 -8.12
C ILE A 117 3.89 -3.81 -7.12
N ALA A 118 3.62 -3.80 -5.81
CA ALA A 118 4.67 -3.61 -4.80
C ALA A 118 5.74 -4.70 -4.88
N ILE A 119 5.34 -5.96 -5.02
CA ILE A 119 6.27 -7.08 -5.19
C ILE A 119 7.03 -6.99 -6.52
N ALA A 120 6.36 -6.59 -7.61
CA ALA A 120 6.99 -6.40 -8.92
C ALA A 120 8.07 -5.31 -8.87
N LEU A 121 7.81 -4.18 -8.22
CA LEU A 121 8.80 -3.13 -8.01
C LEU A 121 9.99 -3.61 -7.19
N ALA A 122 9.75 -4.41 -6.14
CA ALA A 122 10.82 -5.00 -5.34
C ALA A 122 11.67 -6.01 -6.15
N ALA A 123 11.04 -6.82 -7.00
CA ALA A 123 11.73 -7.74 -7.91
C ALA A 123 12.63 -7.00 -8.92
N GLN A 124 12.32 -5.72 -9.24
CA GLN A 124 13.15 -4.82 -10.05
C GLN A 124 14.24 -4.10 -9.23
N GLY A 125 14.49 -4.52 -7.99
CA GLY A 125 15.55 -4.01 -7.13
C GLY A 125 15.23 -2.71 -6.39
N LYS A 126 13.96 -2.28 -6.34
CA LYS A 126 13.54 -1.10 -5.59
C LYS A 126 13.28 -1.45 -4.12
N LYS A 127 13.57 -0.50 -3.23
CA LYS A 127 13.18 -0.60 -1.81
C LYS A 127 11.73 -0.14 -1.68
N VAL A 128 10.83 -1.07 -1.40
CA VAL A 128 9.39 -0.85 -1.46
C VAL A 128 8.73 -0.99 -0.10
N GLY A 129 7.85 -0.06 0.22
CA GLY A 129 6.87 -0.18 1.29
C GLY A 129 5.46 -0.36 0.69
N LEU A 130 4.60 -1.06 1.41
CA LEU A 130 3.18 -1.21 1.10
C LEU A 130 2.35 -0.83 2.32
N LEU A 131 1.53 0.20 2.17
CA LEU A 131 0.62 0.67 3.20
C LEU A 131 -0.82 0.33 2.82
N ASP A 132 -1.49 -0.46 3.65
CA ASP A 132 -2.93 -0.68 3.60
C ASP A 132 -3.64 0.42 4.42
N ALA A 133 -4.23 1.36 3.71
CA ALA A 133 -4.96 2.47 4.31
C ALA A 133 -6.48 2.24 4.32
N ASP A 134 -6.96 1.05 3.92
CA ASP A 134 -8.38 0.71 3.99
C ASP A 134 -8.76 0.28 5.41
N ILE A 135 -9.24 1.26 6.19
CA ILE A 135 -9.64 1.05 7.59
C ILE A 135 -10.84 0.12 7.71
N TYR A 136 -11.73 0.11 6.72
CA TYR A 136 -12.99 -0.63 6.79
C TYR A 136 -12.87 -2.08 6.37
N GLY A 137 -11.88 -2.41 5.54
CA GLY A 137 -11.69 -3.74 5.02
C GLY A 137 -10.21 -4.04 4.73
N PRO A 138 -9.34 -4.02 5.76
CA PRO A 138 -7.92 -4.24 5.57
C PRO A 138 -7.66 -5.69 5.13
N ASN A 139 -7.25 -5.88 3.88
CA ASN A 139 -7.04 -7.20 3.29
C ASN A 139 -5.56 -7.54 3.03
N ILE A 140 -4.70 -6.54 2.97
CA ILE A 140 -3.28 -6.73 2.64
C ILE A 140 -2.56 -7.67 3.62
N PRO A 141 -2.77 -7.63 4.95
CA PRO A 141 -2.13 -8.57 5.86
C PRO A 141 -2.42 -10.03 5.48
N ARG A 142 -3.68 -10.35 5.15
CA ARG A 142 -4.04 -11.69 4.70
C ARG A 142 -3.37 -12.05 3.38
N MET A 143 -3.42 -11.15 2.39
CA MET A 143 -2.83 -11.37 1.06
C MET A 143 -1.31 -11.52 1.10
N MET A 144 -0.65 -10.95 2.10
CA MET A 144 0.79 -11.05 2.33
C MET A 144 1.18 -12.19 3.28
N GLY A 145 0.19 -12.96 3.77
CA GLY A 145 0.42 -14.03 4.73
C GLY A 145 0.82 -13.55 6.12
N LEU A 146 0.49 -12.32 6.45
CA LEU A 146 0.75 -11.66 7.72
C LEU A 146 -0.51 -11.60 8.61
N GLY A 147 -1.55 -12.37 8.29
CA GLY A 147 -2.80 -12.41 9.07
C GLY A 147 -2.52 -12.79 10.53
N GLY A 148 -3.04 -12.00 11.47
CA GLY A 148 -2.84 -12.20 12.92
C GLY A 148 -1.47 -11.77 13.46
N VAL A 149 -0.57 -11.30 12.60
CA VAL A 149 0.75 -10.81 13.02
C VAL A 149 0.63 -9.36 13.46
N LYS A 150 1.12 -9.08 14.67
CA LYS A 150 1.16 -7.71 15.20
C LYS A 150 2.54 -7.09 14.97
N PRO A 151 2.61 -5.83 14.52
CA PRO A 151 3.87 -5.12 14.40
C PRO A 151 4.49 -4.84 15.79
N GLU A 152 5.81 -4.77 15.85
CA GLU A 152 6.52 -4.36 17.06
C GLU A 152 6.31 -2.87 17.31
N VAL A 153 6.04 -2.53 18.58
CA VAL A 153 5.86 -1.14 19.02
C VAL A 153 7.03 -0.77 19.92
N ASN A 154 7.72 0.32 19.58
CA ASN A 154 8.80 0.87 20.37
C ASN A 154 8.46 2.32 20.78
N GLY A 155 8.06 2.50 22.05
CA GLY A 155 7.49 3.77 22.51
C GLY A 155 6.20 4.11 21.75
N ASN A 156 6.19 5.24 21.04
CA ASN A 156 5.07 5.68 20.20
C ASN A 156 5.27 5.32 18.72
N LYS A 157 6.30 4.55 18.38
CA LYS A 157 6.63 4.19 16.99
C LYS A 157 6.35 2.73 16.72
N VAL A 158 5.96 2.45 15.49
CA VAL A 158 5.57 1.12 15.02
C VAL A 158 6.51 0.71 13.90
N LEU A 159 7.12 -0.47 14.02
CA LEU A 159 7.98 -1.03 12.99
C LEU A 159 7.13 -1.74 11.94
N PRO A 160 7.34 -1.49 10.63
CA PRO A 160 6.63 -2.21 9.59
C PRO A 160 7.03 -3.69 9.59
N LEU A 161 6.05 -4.54 9.27
CA LEU A 161 6.28 -5.96 9.03
C LEU A 161 7.02 -6.14 7.71
N LYS A 162 7.69 -7.27 7.52
CA LYS A 162 8.35 -7.61 6.26
C LYS A 162 7.78 -8.89 5.69
N ALA A 163 7.49 -8.88 4.40
CA ALA A 163 7.13 -10.07 3.65
C ALA A 163 7.50 -9.87 2.17
N TYR A 164 7.96 -10.94 1.50
CA TYR A 164 8.27 -10.93 0.06
C TYR A 164 9.25 -9.83 -0.37
N GLY A 165 10.20 -9.45 0.51
CA GLY A 165 11.20 -8.43 0.24
C GLY A 165 10.71 -6.98 0.35
N ILE A 166 9.49 -6.74 0.83
CA ILE A 166 8.92 -5.40 1.05
C ILE A 166 8.55 -5.15 2.50
N GLU A 167 8.49 -3.89 2.90
CA GLU A 167 7.94 -3.47 4.19
C GLU A 167 6.43 -3.30 4.08
N VAL A 168 5.68 -3.84 5.03
CA VAL A 168 4.21 -3.85 4.99
C VAL A 168 3.65 -3.29 6.28
N MET A 169 2.70 -2.38 6.16
CA MET A 169 1.91 -1.91 7.29
C MET A 169 0.44 -1.82 6.90
N SER A 170 -0.42 -2.19 7.82
CA SER A 170 -1.87 -2.04 7.63
C SER A 170 -2.48 -1.39 8.86
N MET A 171 -3.44 -0.51 8.62
CA MET A 171 -4.25 0.06 9.70
C MET A 171 -5.03 -1.02 10.45
N GLY A 172 -5.39 -2.13 9.77
CA GLY A 172 -6.01 -3.28 10.40
C GLY A 172 -5.11 -4.03 11.39
N SER A 173 -3.78 -3.96 11.23
CA SER A 173 -2.85 -4.63 12.15
C SER A 173 -2.78 -3.98 13.54
N LEU A 174 -3.28 -2.75 13.68
CA LEU A 174 -3.34 -2.02 14.95
C LEU A 174 -4.68 -2.18 15.68
N MET A 175 -5.67 -2.76 15.02
CA MET A 175 -6.99 -2.99 15.58
C MET A 175 -7.04 -4.37 16.25
N GLU A 176 -7.78 -4.47 17.35
CA GLU A 176 -8.06 -5.78 17.93
C GLU A 176 -9.11 -6.50 17.07
N ASP A 177 -8.93 -7.80 16.88
CA ASP A 177 -9.86 -8.63 16.11
C ASP A 177 -11.29 -8.50 16.68
N GLY A 178 -12.24 -8.13 15.81
CA GLY A 178 -13.65 -8.02 16.18
C GLY A 178 -14.09 -6.67 16.75
N GLN A 179 -13.21 -5.68 16.90
CA GLN A 179 -13.62 -4.31 17.25
C GLN A 179 -14.07 -3.54 16.02
N SER A 180 -15.37 -3.36 15.86
CA SER A 180 -15.91 -2.35 14.96
C SER A 180 -15.85 -0.98 15.63
N LEU A 181 -14.81 -0.21 15.33
CA LEU A 181 -14.71 1.17 15.79
C LEU A 181 -15.63 2.04 14.93
N ILE A 182 -16.61 2.68 15.57
CA ILE A 182 -17.44 3.70 14.91
C ILE A 182 -16.60 4.99 14.84
N TRP A 183 -15.78 5.08 13.80
CA TRP A 183 -15.02 6.28 13.52
C TRP A 183 -15.89 7.34 12.87
N ARG A 184 -15.89 8.55 13.40
CA ARG A 184 -16.47 9.72 12.74
C ARG A 184 -15.39 10.42 11.91
N GLY A 185 -15.76 10.98 10.73
CA GLY A 185 -14.83 11.49 9.72
C GLY A 185 -13.57 12.22 10.24
N ALA A 186 -13.72 13.24 11.09
CA ALA A 186 -12.58 13.98 11.65
C ALA A 186 -11.65 13.13 12.56
N MET A 187 -12.17 12.07 13.18
CA MET A 187 -11.36 11.15 13.99
C MET A 187 -10.54 10.22 13.09
N ILE A 188 -11.12 9.76 11.99
CA ILE A 188 -10.42 8.94 10.98
C ILE A 188 -9.24 9.71 10.41
N MET A 189 -9.43 10.97 10.04
CA MET A 189 -8.38 11.82 9.48
C MET A 189 -7.19 11.95 10.41
N LYS A 190 -7.43 12.27 11.70
CA LYS A 190 -6.37 12.34 12.71
C LYS A 190 -5.67 11.00 12.94
N ALA A 191 -6.44 9.90 12.95
CA ALA A 191 -5.88 8.57 13.12
C ALA A 191 -4.98 8.18 11.94
N ILE A 192 -5.37 8.48 10.70
CA ILE A 192 -4.56 8.26 9.50
C ILE A 192 -3.25 9.06 9.57
N GLU A 193 -3.33 10.35 9.87
CA GLU A 193 -2.13 11.19 9.99
C GLU A 193 -1.19 10.70 11.10
N GLN A 194 -1.76 10.39 12.27
CA GLN A 194 -0.99 9.87 13.40
C GLN A 194 -0.33 8.54 13.04
N PHE A 195 -1.08 7.63 12.44
CA PHE A 195 -0.58 6.33 11.99
C PHE A 195 0.59 6.48 11.01
N LEU A 196 0.44 7.31 9.99
CA LEU A 196 1.52 7.57 9.03
C LEU A 196 2.78 8.15 9.68
N ARG A 197 2.63 9.00 10.72
CA ARG A 197 3.74 9.58 11.49
C ARG A 197 4.44 8.56 12.39
N ASP A 198 3.70 7.59 12.91
CA ASP A 198 4.21 6.65 13.90
C ASP A 198 4.89 5.44 13.28
N ILE A 199 4.71 5.19 11.98
CA ILE A 199 5.42 4.12 11.27
C ILE A 199 6.87 4.54 11.00
N LEU A 200 7.80 3.70 11.43
CA LEU A 200 9.22 3.84 11.14
C LEU A 200 9.60 3.08 9.88
N TRP A 201 9.22 3.64 8.71
CA TRP A 201 9.71 3.13 7.44
C TRP A 201 11.22 3.23 7.36
N SER A 202 11.90 2.29 6.71
CA SER A 202 13.29 2.45 6.32
C SER A 202 13.43 3.49 5.17
N GLU A 203 14.62 3.69 4.64
CA GLU A 203 14.80 4.48 3.42
C GLU A 203 14.19 3.73 2.25
N LEU A 204 13.00 4.15 1.80
CA LEU A 204 12.27 3.55 0.70
C LEU A 204 12.44 4.34 -0.59
N ASP A 205 12.56 3.63 -1.72
CA ASP A 205 12.49 4.25 -3.04
C ASP A 205 11.04 4.60 -3.41
N VAL A 206 10.07 3.77 -2.97
CA VAL A 206 8.65 4.01 -3.17
C VAL A 206 7.81 3.40 -2.05
N LEU A 207 6.78 4.13 -1.62
CA LEU A 207 5.69 3.64 -0.78
C LEU A 207 4.43 3.52 -1.63
N VAL A 208 3.95 2.30 -1.79
CA VAL A 208 2.66 1.99 -2.42
C VAL A 208 1.58 2.13 -1.37
N ILE A 209 0.61 3.01 -1.60
CA ILE A 209 -0.51 3.26 -0.68
C ILE A 209 -1.78 2.69 -1.29
N ASP A 210 -2.29 1.61 -0.71
CA ASP A 210 -3.58 1.03 -1.04
C ASP A 210 -4.68 1.84 -0.36
N MET A 211 -5.36 2.67 -1.14
CA MET A 211 -6.35 3.62 -0.63
C MET A 211 -7.68 2.93 -0.29
N PRO A 212 -8.50 3.49 0.61
CA PRO A 212 -9.89 3.07 0.74
C PRO A 212 -10.63 3.17 -0.62
N PRO A 213 -11.67 2.38 -0.89
CA PRO A 213 -12.45 2.50 -2.13
C PRO A 213 -13.27 3.80 -2.16
N GLY A 214 -13.52 4.33 -3.35
CA GLY A 214 -14.31 5.55 -3.57
C GLY A 214 -13.46 6.83 -3.64
N THR A 215 -14.02 8.00 -3.31
CA THR A 215 -13.40 9.33 -3.40
C THR A 215 -13.78 10.22 -2.20
N GLY A 216 -13.81 9.65 -1.00
CA GLY A 216 -14.24 10.34 0.23
C GLY A 216 -13.12 11.08 0.96
N ASP A 217 -13.45 11.63 2.15
CA ASP A 217 -12.53 12.44 2.96
C ASP A 217 -11.24 11.72 3.35
N ALA A 218 -11.28 10.40 3.59
CA ALA A 218 -10.10 9.62 3.95
C ALA A 218 -9.04 9.63 2.83
N GLN A 219 -9.48 9.52 1.57
CA GLN A 219 -8.58 9.57 0.41
C GLN A 219 -7.99 10.96 0.22
N LEU A 220 -8.79 12.00 0.37
CA LEU A 220 -8.31 13.39 0.30
C LEU A 220 -7.28 13.65 1.40
N THR A 221 -7.53 13.19 2.62
CA THR A 221 -6.58 13.33 3.73
C THR A 221 -5.26 12.64 3.45
N LEU A 222 -5.28 11.38 2.98
CA LEU A 222 -4.09 10.65 2.58
C LEU A 222 -3.30 11.39 1.50
N ALA A 223 -3.99 11.85 0.45
CA ALA A 223 -3.39 12.58 -0.66
C ALA A 223 -2.78 13.94 -0.23
N GLN A 224 -3.29 14.54 0.84
CA GLN A 224 -2.78 15.82 1.37
C GLN A 224 -1.70 15.65 2.44
N SER A 225 -1.55 14.43 2.99
CA SER A 225 -0.61 14.16 4.09
C SER A 225 0.81 13.83 3.60
N VAL A 226 0.96 13.44 2.33
CA VAL A 226 2.25 13.09 1.71
C VAL A 226 2.37 13.73 0.33
N PRO A 227 3.60 13.97 -0.16
CA PRO A 227 3.83 14.48 -1.52
C PRO A 227 3.67 13.34 -2.54
N VAL A 228 2.44 13.13 -3.01
CA VAL A 228 2.11 12.03 -3.94
C VAL A 228 2.84 12.24 -5.26
N THR A 229 3.67 11.27 -5.64
CA THR A 229 4.42 11.32 -6.89
C THR A 229 3.54 10.95 -8.08
N VAL A 230 2.80 9.84 -7.96
CA VAL A 230 1.88 9.39 -9.01
C VAL A 230 0.65 8.69 -8.43
N GLY A 231 -0.46 8.75 -9.16
CA GLY A 231 -1.68 8.02 -8.92
C GLY A 231 -1.87 6.87 -9.93
N LEU A 232 -2.39 5.75 -9.46
CA LEU A 232 -2.80 4.60 -10.25
C LEU A 232 -4.27 4.33 -9.99
N THR A 233 -5.07 4.13 -11.04
CA THR A 233 -6.48 3.75 -10.89
C THR A 233 -6.70 2.30 -11.32
N VAL A 234 -7.36 1.52 -10.47
CA VAL A 234 -7.76 0.14 -10.76
C VAL A 234 -9.25 0.10 -11.06
N THR A 235 -9.61 -0.50 -12.19
CA THR A 235 -11.01 -0.65 -12.64
C THR A 235 -11.27 -2.04 -13.17
N THR A 236 -12.54 -2.30 -13.54
CA THR A 236 -12.95 -3.47 -14.34
C THR A 236 -13.65 -2.97 -15.60
N PRO A 237 -13.76 -3.77 -16.68
CA PRO A 237 -14.37 -3.33 -17.97
C PRO A 237 -15.85 -2.93 -17.88
N GLN A 238 -16.54 -3.26 -16.80
CA GLN A 238 -17.96 -2.98 -16.62
C GLN A 238 -18.25 -1.48 -16.57
N GLY A 239 -19.24 -0.98 -17.31
CA GLY A 239 -19.61 0.44 -17.38
C GLY A 239 -19.80 1.10 -16.02
N VAL A 240 -20.49 0.46 -15.08
CA VAL A 240 -20.66 0.98 -13.71
C VAL A 240 -19.32 1.16 -12.99
N SER A 241 -18.35 0.26 -13.22
CA SER A 241 -17.01 0.40 -12.64
C SER A 241 -16.26 1.59 -13.24
N LEU A 242 -16.39 1.78 -14.54
CA LEU A 242 -15.77 2.89 -15.27
C LEU A 242 -16.32 4.25 -14.82
N ASP A 243 -17.64 4.35 -14.61
CA ASP A 243 -18.26 5.58 -14.10
C ASP A 243 -17.74 5.97 -12.72
N ASP A 244 -17.56 5.00 -11.83
CA ASP A 244 -16.96 5.25 -10.52
C ASP A 244 -15.46 5.55 -10.63
N SER A 245 -14.74 4.89 -11.52
CA SER A 245 -13.29 5.10 -11.73
C SER A 245 -12.97 6.48 -12.31
N ARG A 246 -13.87 7.07 -13.12
CA ARG A 246 -13.76 8.47 -13.55
C ARG A 246 -13.66 9.43 -12.38
N ARG A 247 -14.40 9.18 -11.30
CA ARG A 247 -14.32 10.01 -10.07
C ARG A 247 -12.95 9.90 -9.41
N SER A 248 -12.34 8.72 -9.43
CA SER A 248 -10.99 8.51 -8.91
C SER A 248 -9.94 9.27 -9.74
N LEU A 249 -10.01 9.19 -11.06
CA LEU A 249 -9.13 9.93 -11.97
C LEU A 249 -9.33 11.45 -11.84
N ASP A 250 -10.59 11.91 -11.73
CA ASP A 250 -10.92 13.33 -11.53
C ASP A 250 -10.39 13.86 -10.20
N MET A 251 -10.39 13.04 -9.15
CA MET A 251 -9.76 13.37 -7.87
C MET A 251 -8.25 13.61 -8.04
N PHE A 252 -7.53 12.72 -8.71
CA PHE A 252 -6.10 12.91 -8.99
C PHE A 252 -5.86 14.19 -9.80
N ARG A 253 -6.64 14.43 -10.84
CA ARG A 253 -6.56 15.65 -11.66
C ARG A 253 -6.80 16.92 -10.83
N LYS A 254 -7.82 16.95 -9.97
CA LYS A 254 -8.12 18.08 -9.09
C LYS A 254 -7.05 18.35 -8.03
N LEU A 255 -6.35 17.33 -7.61
CA LEU A 255 -5.23 17.41 -6.68
C LEU A 255 -3.89 17.65 -7.36
N ASN A 256 -3.87 17.81 -8.69
CA ASN A 256 -2.65 17.92 -9.51
C ASN A 256 -1.68 16.73 -9.30
N ILE A 257 -2.21 15.53 -9.05
CA ILE A 257 -1.43 14.32 -8.94
C ILE A 257 -1.29 13.71 -10.33
N PRO A 258 -0.06 13.54 -10.86
CA PRO A 258 0.17 12.87 -12.13
C PRO A 258 -0.40 11.46 -12.14
N ILE A 259 -1.01 11.04 -13.24
CA ILE A 259 -1.63 9.72 -13.37
C ILE A 259 -0.65 8.81 -14.11
N ALA A 260 -0.10 7.78 -13.43
CA ALA A 260 0.79 6.79 -14.03
C ALA A 260 0.07 5.89 -15.05
N GLY A 261 -1.21 5.66 -14.83
CA GLY A 261 -2.03 4.84 -15.72
C GLY A 261 -3.26 4.25 -15.07
N ILE A 262 -3.90 3.37 -15.84
CA ILE A 262 -5.06 2.58 -15.42
C ILE A 262 -4.68 1.09 -15.50
N VAL A 263 -5.01 0.32 -14.47
CA VAL A 263 -5.01 -1.15 -14.51
C VAL A 263 -6.44 -1.61 -14.69
N GLU A 264 -6.73 -2.23 -15.83
CA GLU A 264 -7.99 -2.91 -16.08
C GLU A 264 -7.88 -4.34 -15.52
N ASN A 265 -8.50 -4.58 -14.39
CA ASN A 265 -8.54 -5.90 -13.77
C ASN A 265 -9.79 -6.65 -14.22
N MET A 266 -9.75 -7.99 -14.17
CA MET A 266 -10.81 -8.87 -14.68
C MET A 266 -11.07 -8.65 -16.18
N SER A 267 -10.01 -8.32 -16.92
CA SER A 267 -10.01 -8.09 -18.35
C SER A 267 -9.93 -9.43 -19.09
N GLY A 268 -11.08 -10.06 -19.31
CA GLY A 268 -11.18 -11.37 -19.94
C GLY A 268 -10.89 -12.54 -19.01
N PHE A 269 -11.15 -13.73 -19.51
CA PHE A 269 -10.88 -15.03 -18.88
C PHE A 269 -10.33 -15.99 -19.93
N ILE A 270 -9.17 -16.52 -19.69
CA ILE A 270 -8.58 -17.55 -20.56
C ILE A 270 -8.93 -18.90 -19.97
N ALA A 271 -9.73 -19.70 -20.70
CA ALA A 271 -10.13 -21.03 -20.25
C ALA A 271 -8.90 -21.97 -20.25
N PRO A 272 -8.59 -22.61 -19.11
CA PRO A 272 -7.36 -23.41 -18.97
C PRO A 272 -7.33 -24.67 -19.84
N ASP A 273 -8.50 -25.17 -20.24
CA ASP A 273 -8.68 -26.39 -21.02
C ASP A 273 -8.58 -26.17 -22.53
N THR A 274 -9.06 -25.02 -23.02
CA THR A 274 -9.13 -24.70 -24.44
C THR A 274 -8.19 -23.59 -24.88
N GLY A 275 -7.70 -22.77 -23.97
CA GLY A 275 -6.93 -21.55 -24.27
C GLY A 275 -7.77 -20.43 -24.92
N VAL A 276 -9.10 -20.61 -25.00
CA VAL A 276 -10.00 -19.60 -25.57
C VAL A 276 -10.22 -18.48 -24.55
N GLU A 277 -10.08 -17.23 -25.02
CA GLU A 277 -10.37 -16.03 -24.22
C GLU A 277 -11.85 -15.67 -24.31
N TYR A 278 -12.47 -15.42 -23.15
CA TYR A 278 -13.86 -14.98 -23.01
C TYR A 278 -13.91 -13.60 -22.38
N ASP A 279 -14.58 -12.65 -23.03
CA ASP A 279 -14.79 -11.29 -22.53
C ASP A 279 -15.96 -11.22 -21.56
N ILE A 280 -15.79 -11.77 -20.33
CA ILE A 280 -16.89 -11.93 -19.35
C ILE A 280 -17.50 -10.58 -18.97
N PHE A 281 -16.72 -9.53 -18.85
CA PHE A 281 -17.16 -8.20 -18.42
C PHE A 281 -17.07 -7.14 -19.53
N GLY A 282 -16.77 -7.53 -20.76
CA GLY A 282 -16.55 -6.64 -21.89
C GLY A 282 -15.07 -6.43 -22.22
N LYS A 283 -14.79 -5.83 -23.37
CA LYS A 283 -13.44 -5.56 -23.87
C LYS A 283 -13.37 -4.17 -24.50
N GLY A 284 -12.24 -3.47 -24.29
CA GLY A 284 -11.97 -2.16 -24.90
C GLY A 284 -12.83 -1.02 -24.36
N THR A 285 -13.61 -1.24 -23.31
CA THR A 285 -14.52 -0.25 -22.72
C THR A 285 -13.79 0.80 -21.88
N THR A 286 -12.58 0.51 -21.44
CA THR A 286 -11.73 1.39 -20.61
C THR A 286 -10.97 2.42 -21.45
N GLN A 287 -10.70 2.15 -22.74
CA GLN A 287 -9.91 3.05 -23.60
C GLN A 287 -10.50 4.47 -23.70
N PRO A 288 -11.81 4.67 -23.92
CA PRO A 288 -12.38 6.02 -23.97
C PRO A 288 -12.16 6.82 -22.66
N MET A 289 -12.14 6.14 -21.51
CA MET A 289 -11.85 6.79 -20.24
C MET A 289 -10.35 7.16 -20.12
N ALA A 290 -9.45 6.30 -20.59
CA ALA A 290 -8.03 6.60 -20.63
C ALA A 290 -7.75 7.83 -21.51
N ASP A 291 -8.38 7.91 -22.68
CA ASP A 291 -8.26 9.05 -23.61
C ASP A 291 -8.82 10.34 -22.99
N GLU A 292 -9.95 10.29 -22.27
CA GLU A 292 -10.57 11.44 -21.59
C GLU A 292 -9.65 12.07 -20.53
N PHE A 293 -8.83 11.24 -19.87
CA PHE A 293 -7.93 11.69 -18.80
C PHE A 293 -6.47 11.84 -19.25
N ASP A 294 -6.20 11.75 -20.54
CA ASP A 294 -4.86 11.84 -21.15
C ASP A 294 -3.88 10.85 -20.45
N THR A 295 -4.35 9.62 -20.29
CA THR A 295 -3.59 8.55 -19.64
C THR A 295 -3.64 7.26 -20.44
N LYS A 296 -3.00 6.20 -19.96
CA LYS A 296 -2.92 4.90 -20.65
C LYS A 296 -3.39 3.75 -19.79
N ILE A 297 -3.85 2.69 -20.42
CA ILE A 297 -4.04 1.38 -19.78
C ILE A 297 -2.65 0.73 -19.73
N ILE A 298 -2.10 0.56 -18.53
CA ILE A 298 -0.74 0.01 -18.34
C ILE A 298 -0.74 -1.50 -18.15
N ALA A 299 -1.87 -2.08 -17.77
CA ALA A 299 -2.07 -3.53 -17.73
C ALA A 299 -3.55 -3.89 -17.86
N GLU A 300 -3.79 -5.00 -18.52
CA GLU A 300 -5.05 -5.74 -18.57
C GLU A 300 -4.84 -7.08 -17.88
N ILE A 301 -5.41 -7.25 -16.68
CA ILE A 301 -5.21 -8.43 -15.84
C ILE A 301 -6.41 -9.36 -16.02
N PRO A 302 -6.23 -10.59 -16.51
CA PRO A 302 -7.33 -11.52 -16.71
C PRO A 302 -7.88 -12.07 -15.40
N ILE A 303 -9.08 -12.62 -15.45
CA ILE A 303 -9.59 -13.46 -14.36
C ILE A 303 -8.78 -14.76 -14.35
N GLU A 304 -8.07 -14.99 -13.26
CA GLU A 304 -7.26 -16.19 -13.06
C GLU A 304 -7.48 -16.75 -11.66
N PRO A 305 -7.89 -18.05 -11.53
CA PRO A 305 -8.15 -18.67 -10.22
C PRO A 305 -6.95 -18.63 -9.27
N SER A 306 -5.72 -18.69 -9.81
CA SER A 306 -4.48 -18.65 -9.03
C SER A 306 -4.28 -17.32 -8.31
N ILE A 307 -4.73 -16.19 -8.88
CA ILE A 307 -4.69 -14.87 -8.23
C ILE A 307 -5.56 -14.90 -6.97
N ARG A 308 -6.80 -15.42 -7.08
CA ARG A 308 -7.71 -15.53 -5.94
C ARG A 308 -7.14 -16.46 -4.86
N THR A 309 -6.76 -17.67 -5.24
CA THR A 309 -6.23 -18.65 -4.30
C THR A 309 -4.95 -18.12 -3.62
N GLY A 310 -4.05 -17.52 -4.39
CA GLY A 310 -2.84 -16.90 -3.85
C GLY A 310 -3.14 -15.76 -2.88
N GLY A 311 -4.13 -14.91 -3.18
CA GLY A 311 -4.57 -13.85 -2.27
C GLY A 311 -5.17 -14.40 -0.96
N ASP A 312 -5.95 -15.47 -1.03
CA ASP A 312 -6.55 -16.11 0.14
C ASP A 312 -5.50 -16.81 1.02
N GLU A 313 -4.49 -17.43 0.41
CA GLU A 313 -3.42 -18.16 1.08
C GLU A 313 -2.23 -17.26 1.48
N GLY A 314 -2.27 -15.98 1.10
CA GLY A 314 -1.16 -15.04 1.31
C GLY A 314 0.08 -15.41 0.50
N LYS A 315 -0.11 -15.83 -0.73
CA LYS A 315 0.92 -16.22 -1.71
C LYS A 315 0.74 -15.43 -3.02
N PRO A 316 1.15 -14.16 -3.08
CA PRO A 316 0.94 -13.31 -4.26
C PRO A 316 1.56 -13.91 -5.52
N ILE A 317 0.82 -13.86 -6.65
CA ILE A 317 1.22 -14.54 -7.90
C ILE A 317 2.55 -14.03 -8.45
N THR A 318 2.83 -12.74 -8.32
CA THR A 318 4.09 -12.13 -8.78
C THR A 318 5.31 -12.71 -8.08
N PHE A 319 5.16 -13.17 -6.82
CA PHE A 319 6.22 -13.82 -6.08
C PHE A 319 6.29 -15.33 -6.34
N VAL A 320 5.13 -16.01 -6.27
CA VAL A 320 5.06 -17.48 -6.29
C VAL A 320 5.27 -18.03 -7.69
N ASN A 321 4.76 -17.34 -8.72
CA ASN A 321 4.90 -17.75 -10.12
C ASN A 321 5.25 -16.56 -11.02
N PRO A 322 6.49 -16.03 -10.90
CA PRO A 322 6.93 -14.85 -11.66
C PRO A 322 6.97 -15.09 -13.18
N SER A 323 6.98 -16.35 -13.63
CA SER A 323 6.95 -16.73 -15.05
C SER A 323 5.54 -16.76 -15.65
N SER A 324 4.47 -16.71 -14.83
CA SER A 324 3.09 -16.69 -15.32
C SER A 324 2.81 -15.44 -16.15
N GLU A 325 1.86 -15.55 -17.08
CA GLU A 325 1.45 -14.43 -17.92
C GLU A 325 0.94 -13.24 -17.11
N THR A 326 0.15 -13.53 -16.07
CA THR A 326 -0.35 -12.50 -15.17
C THR A 326 0.77 -11.80 -14.36
N ALA A 327 1.73 -12.56 -13.85
CA ALA A 327 2.89 -11.98 -13.16
C ALA A 327 3.70 -11.08 -14.08
N LYS A 328 3.92 -11.47 -15.34
CA LYS A 328 4.59 -10.65 -16.35
C LYS A 328 3.84 -9.34 -16.63
N ARG A 329 2.50 -9.39 -16.67
CA ARG A 329 1.69 -8.16 -16.83
C ARG A 329 1.84 -7.21 -15.64
N TYR A 330 1.89 -7.71 -14.41
CA TYR A 330 2.19 -6.90 -13.23
C TYR A 330 3.63 -6.35 -13.27
N MET A 331 4.61 -7.14 -13.73
CA MET A 331 6.00 -6.68 -13.90
C MET A 331 6.09 -5.54 -14.91
N ALA A 332 5.45 -5.67 -16.08
CA ALA A 332 5.40 -4.62 -17.11
C ALA A 332 4.68 -3.36 -16.62
N ALA A 333 3.59 -3.52 -15.85
CA ALA A 333 2.90 -2.39 -15.22
C ALA A 333 3.81 -1.67 -14.22
N ALA A 334 4.56 -2.40 -13.40
CA ALA A 334 5.51 -1.83 -12.45
C ALA A 334 6.64 -1.06 -13.17
N GLU A 335 7.17 -1.58 -14.29
CA GLU A 335 8.13 -0.87 -15.14
C GLU A 335 7.55 0.44 -15.68
N SER A 336 6.31 0.42 -16.18
CA SER A 336 5.63 1.61 -16.69
C SER A 336 5.41 2.66 -15.59
N ILE A 337 5.02 2.23 -14.38
CA ILE A 337 4.84 3.11 -13.22
C ILE A 337 6.19 3.71 -12.83
N TRP A 338 7.25 2.89 -12.77
CA TRP A 338 8.57 3.38 -12.38
C TRP A 338 9.13 4.37 -13.39
N ALA A 339 8.95 4.14 -14.69
CA ALA A 339 9.33 5.09 -15.73
C ALA A 339 8.62 6.44 -15.57
N SER A 340 7.33 6.45 -15.21
CA SER A 340 6.58 7.68 -14.92
C SER A 340 7.13 8.40 -13.68
N ILE A 341 7.51 7.67 -12.63
CA ILE A 341 8.15 8.24 -11.44
C ILE A 341 9.51 8.88 -11.79
N GLU A 342 10.35 8.20 -12.58
CA GLU A 342 11.64 8.72 -13.01
C GLU A 342 11.49 9.98 -13.87
N GLU A 343 10.53 10.02 -14.79
CA GLU A 343 10.22 11.20 -15.60
C GLU A 343 9.81 12.40 -14.74
N ILE A 344 8.92 12.20 -13.75
CA ILE A 344 8.50 13.26 -12.84
C ILE A 344 9.69 13.77 -12.02
N ASN A 345 10.50 12.86 -11.49
CA ASN A 345 11.69 13.23 -10.72
C ASN A 345 12.72 13.99 -11.57
N ALA A 346 12.92 13.61 -12.82
CA ALA A 346 13.80 14.31 -13.76
C ALA A 346 13.32 15.74 -14.08
N ASN A 347 11.99 15.96 -14.08
CA ASN A 347 11.36 17.26 -14.31
C ASN A 347 11.22 18.12 -13.02
N GLY A 348 11.94 17.79 -11.96
CA GLY A 348 11.98 18.57 -10.71
C GLY A 348 11.21 17.94 -9.54
N GLY A 349 10.58 16.79 -9.76
CA GLY A 349 9.84 16.06 -8.71
C GLY A 349 8.58 16.78 -8.26
N VAL A 350 7.96 16.24 -7.21
CA VAL A 350 6.83 16.89 -6.53
C VAL A 350 7.34 17.71 -5.34
N ASP A 351 6.69 18.83 -5.07
CA ASP A 351 7.02 19.64 -3.90
C ASP A 351 6.82 18.79 -2.61
N ASN A 352 7.78 18.86 -1.69
CA ASN A 352 7.75 18.15 -0.40
C ASN A 352 6.63 18.66 0.56
N GLN A 353 5.73 19.49 0.05
CA GLN A 353 4.51 19.91 0.73
C GLN A 353 3.33 19.09 0.22
N GLY A 354 2.50 18.58 1.14
CA GLY A 354 1.29 17.83 0.76
C GLY A 354 0.42 18.61 -0.24
N VAL A 355 -0.20 17.89 -1.16
CA VAL A 355 -1.00 18.46 -2.26
C VAL A 355 -2.13 19.33 -1.72
N GLN A 356 -2.31 20.52 -2.30
CA GLN A 356 -3.40 21.42 -1.99
C GLN A 356 -4.47 21.31 -3.11
N PRO A 357 -5.77 21.22 -2.77
CA PRO A 357 -6.81 21.26 -3.79
C PRO A 357 -6.79 22.60 -4.53
N THR A 358 -6.81 22.57 -5.85
CA THR A 358 -6.99 23.77 -6.66
C THR A 358 -8.42 24.25 -6.50
N THR A 359 -8.58 25.47 -6.01
CA THR A 359 -9.89 26.16 -6.03
C THR A 359 -10.22 26.49 -7.49
N PRO A 360 -11.40 26.10 -8.02
CA PRO A 360 -11.81 26.55 -9.35
C PRO A 360 -11.75 28.07 -9.45
N PRO A 361 -11.28 28.65 -10.55
CA PRO A 361 -11.27 30.09 -10.72
C PRO A 361 -12.71 30.62 -10.61
N GLY A 362 -12.97 31.51 -9.63
CA GLY A 362 -14.27 32.13 -9.37
C GLY A 362 -15.05 31.60 -8.16
N VAL A 363 -14.57 30.55 -7.47
CA VAL A 363 -15.11 30.15 -6.17
C VAL A 363 -14.18 30.69 -5.09
N SER A 364 -14.58 31.83 -4.48
CA SER A 364 -13.97 32.29 -3.24
C SER A 364 -14.06 31.12 -2.24
N ALA A 365 -12.94 30.71 -1.68
CA ALA A 365 -12.96 29.90 -0.47
C ALA A 365 -13.88 30.64 0.49
N CYS A 366 -14.94 29.97 0.98
CA CYS A 366 -15.79 30.55 2.01
C CYS A 366 -14.85 31.02 3.11
N SER A 367 -14.61 32.35 3.12
CA SER A 367 -14.07 32.99 4.28
C SER A 367 -15.00 32.59 5.40
N THR A 368 -14.47 31.95 6.42
CA THR A 368 -15.13 31.88 7.72
C THR A 368 -15.38 33.33 8.12
N ALA A 369 -16.53 33.85 7.71
CA ALA A 369 -17.03 35.14 8.17
C ALA A 369 -17.10 34.98 9.69
N ALA A 370 -16.28 35.76 10.36
CA ALA A 370 -16.35 35.90 11.80
C ALA A 370 -17.82 36.19 12.15
N ALA A 371 -18.37 35.36 13.03
CA ALA A 371 -19.71 35.56 13.55
C ALA A 371 -19.85 37.02 14.02
N PRO A 372 -20.91 37.74 13.64
CA PRO A 372 -21.10 39.12 14.09
C PRO A 372 -21.13 39.12 15.62
N LYS A 373 -20.25 39.89 16.22
CA LYS A 373 -20.29 40.19 17.65
C LYS A 373 -21.68 40.72 17.98
N GLN A 374 -22.43 39.96 18.75
CA GLN A 374 -23.68 40.47 19.36
C GLN A 374 -23.32 41.66 20.22
N ALA A 375 -23.85 42.81 19.83
CA ALA A 375 -23.79 44.02 20.64
C ALA A 375 -24.60 43.78 21.93
N ALA A 376 -24.03 44.12 23.06
CA ALA A 376 -24.69 44.09 24.35
C ALA A 376 -25.95 45.00 24.36
N PRO A 377 -27.05 44.60 24.99
CA PRO A 377 -28.23 45.43 25.09
C PRO A 377 -27.96 46.60 26.04
N LYS A 378 -28.23 47.83 25.54
CA LYS A 378 -28.32 49.03 26.38
C LYS A 378 -29.57 48.93 27.24
N SER A 379 -29.38 49.04 28.54
CA SER A 379 -30.44 49.29 29.51
C SER A 379 -31.10 50.65 29.20
N ASN A 380 -32.40 50.67 29.04
CA ASN A 380 -33.24 51.84 29.33
C ASN A 380 -34.49 51.34 30.06
N ASP A 381 -34.58 51.79 31.30
CA ASP A 381 -35.80 51.86 32.08
C ASP A 381 -36.85 52.69 31.32
N GLU A 382 -38.06 52.27 31.35
CA GLU A 382 -39.22 53.06 31.81
C GLU A 382 -40.57 52.34 31.60
N SER A 383 -41.14 52.03 32.70
CA SER A 383 -42.52 52.22 33.17
C SER A 383 -43.70 51.75 32.33
N CYS A 384 -44.54 51.04 33.04
CA CYS A 384 -46.01 51.10 33.14
C CYS A 384 -46.89 50.71 31.95
N GLY A 385 -47.76 49.76 32.26
CA GLY A 385 -49.11 49.75 31.64
C GLY A 385 -49.74 48.37 31.47
N THR A 386 -50.41 47.96 32.50
CA THR A 386 -51.67 47.16 32.58
C THR A 386 -52.33 46.73 31.28
N GLY A 387 -52.79 45.48 31.24
CA GLY A 387 -53.98 45.14 30.46
C GLY A 387 -54.12 43.69 30.01
N CYS A 388 -54.82 42.90 30.77
CA CYS A 388 -55.76 41.82 30.50
C CYS A 388 -55.89 41.24 29.08
N GLY A 389 -56.05 39.92 29.03
CA GLY A 389 -57.08 39.40 28.18
C GLY A 389 -56.75 38.05 27.53
N CYS A 390 -57.40 37.08 28.06
CA CYS A 390 -57.59 35.68 27.59
C CYS A 390 -57.81 35.53 26.07
N HIS A 391 -57.23 34.54 25.45
CA HIS A 391 -57.92 33.29 25.03
C HIS A 391 -56.88 32.28 24.53
#